data_0ae18f2f6a16e06b2000b5525c6387d4
#
_entry.id   0ae18f2f6a16e06b2000b5525c6387d4
#
_cell.length_a   1.000
_cell.length_b   1.000
_cell.length_c   1.000
_cell.angle_alpha   90.00
_cell.angle_beta   90.00
_cell.angle_gamma   90.00
#
_symmetry.space_group_name_H-M   'P 1'
#
loop_
_entity.id
_entity.type
_entity.pdbx_description
1 polymer ?
#
loop_
_entity_poly.entity_id
_entity_poly.type
_entity_poly.pdbx_seq_one_letter_code
_entity_poly.pdbx_strand_id
1 'polypeptide(L)'
;MHTTLSCSACDVHHDPARPQNVCRACGKPLFARYDLGAIRDSFRPALIRTRPTRSMWKFAEVLPVSNPGKAVSLGEGLTPLLRAERRGPFRAFE
;
A
#
# COMPACT_ATOMS: atom_id res chain seq x y z
N MET A 1 13.01 6.32 5.52
CA MET A 1 12.04 5.32 5.03
C MET A 1 11.66 4.38 6.17
N HIS A 2 10.39 4.15 6.35
CA HIS A 2 9.88 3.36 7.48
C HIS A 2 9.33 2.00 7.02
N THR A 3 9.84 1.49 5.92
CA THR A 3 9.41 0.23 5.32
C THR A 3 10.47 -0.85 5.51
N THR A 4 10.03 -2.02 5.95
CA THR A 4 10.85 -3.22 5.97
C THR A 4 10.13 -4.34 5.21
N LEU A 5 10.87 -5.33 4.73
CA LEU A 5 10.30 -6.54 4.15
C LEU A 5 10.58 -7.73 5.05
N SER A 6 9.56 -8.53 5.32
CA SER A 6 9.69 -9.76 6.08
C SER A 6 8.97 -10.91 5.38
N CYS A 7 9.52 -12.12 5.52
CA CYS A 7 8.88 -13.31 4.99
C CYS A 7 7.56 -13.61 5.72
N SER A 8 6.55 -14.02 4.97
CA SER A 8 5.26 -14.43 5.55
C SER A 8 5.32 -15.75 6.34
N ALA A 9 6.34 -16.57 6.13
CA ALA A 9 6.45 -17.89 6.74
C ALA A 9 7.60 -18.02 7.74
N CYS A 10 8.80 -17.52 7.41
CA CYS A 10 10.00 -17.73 8.23
C CYS A 10 10.52 -16.46 8.93
N ASP A 11 9.83 -15.33 8.79
CA ASP A 11 10.17 -14.04 9.40
C ASP A 11 11.56 -13.48 9.07
N VAL A 12 12.25 -14.02 8.07
CA VAL A 12 13.52 -13.49 7.59
C VAL A 12 13.30 -12.09 7.00
N HIS A 13 14.14 -11.15 7.40
CA HIS A 13 14.10 -9.79 6.89
C HIS A 13 14.87 -9.65 5.57
N HIS A 14 14.35 -8.83 4.67
CA HIS A 14 14.94 -8.54 3.37
C HIS A 14 15.11 -7.05 3.17
N ASP A 15 16.11 -6.67 2.35
CA ASP A 15 16.35 -5.28 2.00
C ASP A 15 15.25 -4.76 1.07
N PRO A 16 14.44 -3.77 1.52
CA PRO A 16 13.36 -3.22 0.68
C PRO A 16 13.86 -2.43 -0.53
N ALA A 17 15.14 -2.06 -0.58
CA ALA A 17 15.73 -1.34 -1.70
C ALA A 17 16.08 -2.25 -2.90
N ARG A 18 16.06 -3.55 -2.72
CA ARG A 18 16.35 -4.52 -3.79
C ARG A 18 15.08 -5.02 -4.47
N PRO A 19 15.06 -5.11 -5.82
CA PRO A 19 13.98 -5.76 -6.54
C PRO A 19 13.86 -7.24 -6.14
N GLN A 20 12.70 -7.62 -5.61
CA GLN A 20 12.44 -8.98 -5.14
C GLN A 20 10.94 -9.18 -4.95
N ASN A 21 10.49 -10.44 -4.96
CA ASN A 21 9.08 -10.78 -4.77
C ASN A 21 8.86 -11.92 -3.77
N VAL A 22 9.87 -12.77 -3.57
CA VAL A 22 9.77 -13.93 -2.69
C VAL A 22 10.97 -14.03 -1.76
N CYS A 23 10.81 -14.72 -0.65
CA CYS A 23 11.87 -15.00 0.29
C CYS A 23 12.96 -15.88 -0.33
N ARG A 24 14.21 -15.46 -0.19
CA ARG A 24 15.37 -16.24 -0.68
C ARG A 24 15.60 -17.53 0.09
N ALA A 25 15.15 -17.59 1.35
CA ALA A 25 15.33 -18.74 2.21
C ALA A 25 14.28 -19.84 1.97
N CYS A 26 13.00 -19.45 1.78
CA CYS A 26 11.90 -20.44 1.71
C CYS A 26 10.96 -20.26 0.50
N GLY A 27 11.15 -19.25 -0.33
CA GLY A 27 10.35 -19.03 -1.55
C GLY A 27 8.93 -18.51 -1.30
N LYS A 28 8.55 -18.18 -0.07
CA LYS A 28 7.22 -17.67 0.26
C LYS A 28 7.12 -16.17 0.02
N PRO A 29 5.90 -15.63 -0.14
CA PRO A 29 5.69 -14.20 -0.33
C PRO A 29 6.26 -13.34 0.79
N LEU A 30 6.61 -12.10 0.45
CA LEU A 30 7.10 -11.11 1.39
C LEU A 30 5.99 -10.14 1.79
N PHE A 31 5.99 -9.71 3.05
CA PHE A 31 5.16 -8.62 3.54
C PHE A 31 5.95 -7.33 3.65
N ALA A 32 5.40 -6.25 3.13
CA ALA A 32 5.87 -4.91 3.46
C ALA A 32 5.36 -4.53 4.85
N ARG A 33 6.28 -4.21 5.74
CA ARG A 33 5.99 -3.78 7.10
C ARG A 33 6.35 -2.31 7.24
N TYR A 34 5.57 -1.57 7.99
CA TYR A 34 5.75 -0.13 8.19
C TYR A 34 5.88 0.19 9.67
N ASP A 35 6.75 1.14 10.00
CA ASP A 35 6.84 1.68 11.35
C ASP A 35 5.68 2.68 11.56
N LEU A 36 4.56 2.16 12.00
CA LEU A 36 3.34 2.95 12.22
C LEU A 36 3.52 4.00 13.32
N GLY A 37 4.39 3.73 14.30
CA GLY A 37 4.73 4.70 15.34
C GLY A 37 5.42 5.94 14.78
N ALA A 38 6.40 5.73 13.89
CA ALA A 38 7.16 6.81 13.27
C ALA A 38 6.32 7.68 12.32
N ILE A 39 5.33 7.11 11.63
CA ILE A 39 4.50 7.86 10.68
C ILE A 39 3.21 8.42 11.29
N ARG A 40 2.92 8.13 12.55
CA ARG A 40 1.67 8.47 13.22
C ARG A 40 1.28 9.94 13.09
N ASP A 41 2.25 10.84 13.21
CA ASP A 41 1.96 12.28 13.18
C ASP A 41 1.68 12.83 11.79
N SER A 42 2.27 12.24 10.74
CA SER A 42 2.00 12.62 9.35
C SER A 42 0.80 11.88 8.75
N PHE A 43 0.47 10.69 9.26
CA PHE A 43 -0.58 9.82 8.73
C PHE A 43 -1.88 9.97 9.53
N ARG A 44 -2.36 11.21 9.66
CA ARG A 44 -3.62 11.54 10.35
C ARG A 44 -4.71 11.87 9.33
N PRO A 45 -5.96 11.48 9.57
CA PRO A 45 -7.07 11.75 8.64
C PRO A 45 -7.19 13.22 8.24
N ALA A 46 -7.03 14.14 9.19
CA ALA A 46 -7.10 15.56 8.93
C ALA A 46 -6.02 16.05 7.94
N LEU A 47 -4.78 15.56 8.08
CA LEU A 47 -3.68 15.90 7.19
C LEU A 47 -3.80 15.22 5.82
N ILE A 48 -4.21 13.95 5.79
CA ILE A 48 -4.39 13.20 4.56
C ILE A 48 -5.46 13.85 3.67
N ARG A 49 -6.55 14.32 4.25
CA ARG A 49 -7.63 14.99 3.51
C ARG A 49 -7.17 16.26 2.80
N THR A 50 -6.17 16.95 3.33
CA THR A 50 -5.65 18.21 2.75
C THR A 50 -4.66 17.97 1.61
N ARG A 51 -4.17 16.75 1.41
CA ARG A 51 -3.21 16.43 0.36
C ARG A 51 -3.83 16.57 -1.02
N PRO A 52 -3.15 17.26 -1.97
CA PRO A 52 -3.69 17.47 -3.32
C PRO A 52 -3.69 16.22 -4.19
N THR A 53 -2.84 15.23 -3.87
CA THR A 53 -2.74 13.98 -4.63
C THR A 53 -4.05 13.20 -4.60
N ARG A 54 -4.55 12.80 -5.78
CA ARG A 54 -5.83 12.09 -5.95
C ARG A 54 -5.63 10.65 -6.45
N SER A 55 -4.61 9.98 -5.96
CA SER A 55 -4.32 8.58 -6.26
C SER A 55 -3.92 7.85 -4.98
N MET A 56 -3.59 6.57 -5.08
CA MET A 56 -3.08 5.81 -3.93
C MET A 56 -1.84 6.45 -3.30
N TRP A 57 -1.07 7.24 -4.07
CA TRP A 57 0.12 7.95 -3.59
C TRP A 57 -0.18 9.03 -2.54
N LYS A 58 -1.45 9.34 -2.33
CA LYS A 58 -1.92 10.12 -1.19
C LYS A 58 -1.51 9.49 0.15
N PHE A 59 -1.30 8.19 0.17
CA PHE A 59 -0.95 7.38 1.35
C PHE A 59 0.49 6.88 1.29
N ALA A 60 1.40 7.70 0.80
CA ALA A 60 2.79 7.33 0.50
C ALA A 60 3.55 6.68 1.67
N GLU A 61 3.21 7.02 2.91
CA GLU A 61 3.87 6.47 4.11
C GLU A 61 3.68 4.96 4.27
N VAL A 62 2.60 4.42 3.72
CA VAL A 62 2.28 2.99 3.79
C VAL A 62 2.36 2.31 2.42
N LEU A 63 3.17 2.87 1.53
CA LEU A 63 3.52 2.26 0.25
C LEU A 63 5.02 1.94 0.23
N PRO A 64 5.43 0.81 -0.38
CA PRO A 64 6.80 0.32 -0.30
C PRO A 64 7.74 1.02 -1.29
N VAL A 65 7.70 2.35 -1.34
CA VAL A 65 8.53 3.18 -2.22
C VAL A 65 9.32 4.17 -1.39
N SER A 66 10.63 4.15 -1.54
CA SER A 66 11.54 5.01 -0.77
C SER A 66 11.47 6.49 -1.17
N ASN A 67 11.18 6.76 -2.43
CA ASN A 67 11.06 8.12 -2.96
C ASN A 67 9.75 8.27 -3.74
N PRO A 68 8.67 8.78 -3.10
CA PRO A 68 7.39 9.00 -3.77
C PRO A 68 7.46 9.92 -4.99
N GLY A 69 8.44 10.82 -5.03
CA GLY A 69 8.66 11.71 -6.18
C GLY A 69 9.09 10.99 -7.46
N LYS A 70 9.58 9.77 -7.36
CA LYS A 70 9.92 8.90 -8.50
C LYS A 70 8.84 7.88 -8.84
N ALA A 71 7.72 7.91 -8.16
CA ALA A 71 6.63 6.99 -8.41
C ALA A 71 6.01 7.21 -9.79
N VAL A 72 5.84 6.13 -10.53
CA VAL A 72 5.05 6.14 -11.78
C VAL A 72 3.60 5.89 -11.42
N SER A 73 2.71 6.81 -11.81
CA SER A 73 1.29 6.70 -11.50
C SER A 73 0.45 6.77 -12.77
N LEU A 74 -0.55 5.91 -12.86
CA LEU A 74 -1.58 5.91 -13.89
C LEU A 74 -2.93 6.42 -13.34
N GLY A 75 -2.91 7.11 -12.20
CA GLY A 75 -4.11 7.58 -11.51
C GLY A 75 -4.82 6.51 -10.69
N GLU A 76 -4.13 5.43 -10.37
CA GLU A 76 -4.65 4.31 -9.57
C GLU A 76 -5.04 4.74 -8.14
N GLY A 77 -6.04 4.08 -7.61
CA GLY A 77 -6.58 4.38 -6.29
C GLY A 77 -7.69 5.43 -6.33
N LEU A 78 -8.32 5.66 -5.19
CA LEU A 78 -9.49 6.54 -5.02
C LEU A 78 -10.60 6.25 -6.04
N THR A 79 -10.81 4.98 -6.36
CA THR A 79 -11.84 4.53 -7.28
C THR A 79 -13.22 4.97 -6.78
N PRO A 80 -14.03 5.62 -7.62
CA PRO A 80 -15.33 6.10 -7.19
C PRO A 80 -16.28 4.94 -6.84
N LEU A 81 -17.05 5.12 -5.79
CA LEU A 81 -18.13 4.20 -5.46
C LEU A 81 -19.35 4.57 -6.31
N LEU A 82 -19.69 3.72 -7.26
CA LEU A 82 -20.81 3.94 -8.15
C LEU A 82 -22.01 3.09 -7.75
N ARG A 83 -23.20 3.68 -7.81
CA ARG A 83 -24.44 2.92 -7.61
C ARG A 83 -24.68 1.99 -8.80
N ALA A 84 -24.88 0.71 -8.53
CA ALA A 84 -25.31 -0.27 -9.54
C ALA A 84 -26.82 -0.20 -9.69
N GLU A 85 -27.31 0.28 -10.82
CA GLU A 85 -28.74 0.35 -11.12
C GLU A 85 -29.32 -1.02 -11.47
N ARG A 86 -28.52 -1.86 -12.16
CA ARG A 86 -28.86 -3.25 -12.49
C ARG A 86 -27.87 -4.19 -11.83
N ARG A 87 -28.34 -5.03 -10.94
CA ARG A 87 -27.52 -6.01 -10.22
C ARG A 87 -27.36 -7.33 -10.99
N GLY A 88 -28.02 -7.50 -12.12
CA GLY A 88 -28.02 -8.75 -12.86
C GLY A 88 -28.41 -9.95 -11.99
N PRO A 89 -27.88 -11.17 -12.24
CA PRO A 89 -28.17 -12.35 -11.46
C PRO A 89 -27.47 -12.37 -10.08
N PHE A 90 -26.58 -11.43 -9.78
CA PHE A 90 -25.80 -11.41 -8.53
C PHE A 90 -26.53 -10.64 -7.46
N ARG A 91 -27.24 -11.35 -6.59
CA ARG A 91 -27.94 -10.79 -5.42
C ARG A 91 -27.21 -11.02 -4.11
N ALA A 92 -25.94 -11.38 -4.17
CA ALA A 92 -25.15 -11.76 -2.99
C ALA A 92 -24.95 -10.61 -1.98
N PHE A 93 -25.26 -9.38 -2.36
CA PHE A 93 -25.06 -8.18 -1.54
C PHE A 93 -26.38 -7.51 -1.12
N GLU A 94 -27.47 -8.20 -1.22
CA GLU A 94 -28.75 -7.72 -0.66
C GLU A 94 -28.79 -7.83 0.86
#